data_b149e919f21f7bdcb0dcbfc9ae510290
#
_entry.id   b149e919f21f7bdcb0dcbfc9ae510290
#
_cell.length_a   1.000
_cell.length_b   1.000
_cell.length_c   1.000
_cell.angle_alpha   90.00
_cell.angle_beta   90.00
_cell.angle_gamma   90.00
#
_symmetry.space_group_name_H-M   'P 1'
#
loop_
_entity.id
_entity.type
_entity.pdbx_description
1 polymer ?
#
loop_
_entity_poly.entity_id
_entity_poly.type
_entity_poly.pdbx_seq_one_letter_code
_entity_poly.pdbx_strand_id
1 'polypeptide(L)'
;LNIKFAPGQEWNKVVVLSPQKKARVAGEAGTKAAKFAKDIVVPNITRGRGRTIGGAVPLAELGGDGNVDGWSYQVVMQSNEGFPAATDFLTRKVNEYEGQHRFGGGNDGDCDPHVMDVLDGPDAKQSEMLAYTCAPDGKATKTATLKMVKK
;
A
#
# COMPACT_ATOMS: atom_id res chain seq x y z
N LEU A 1 -1.53 5.62 5.56
CA LEU A 1 -0.31 4.79 5.36
C LEU A 1 0.97 5.46 5.86
N ASN A 2 0.96 6.72 6.23
CA ASN A 2 2.14 7.52 6.59
C ASN A 2 3.29 7.40 5.56
N ILE A 3 2.93 7.33 4.30
CA ILE A 3 3.85 7.33 3.17
C ILE A 3 3.43 8.39 2.16
N LYS A 4 4.38 8.84 1.36
CA LYS A 4 4.14 9.67 0.18
C LYS A 4 4.95 9.12 -1.00
N PHE A 5 4.61 9.54 -2.20
CA PHE A 5 5.44 9.28 -3.38
C PHE A 5 6.39 10.44 -3.64
N ALA A 6 7.53 10.14 -4.25
CA ALA A 6 8.43 11.17 -4.71
C ALA A 6 7.73 12.09 -5.73
N PRO A 7 8.03 13.40 -5.74
CA PRO A 7 7.39 14.34 -6.65
C PRO A 7 7.46 13.87 -8.11
N GLY A 8 6.34 13.91 -8.82
CA GLY A 8 6.23 13.43 -10.19
C GLY A 8 6.19 11.92 -10.36
N GLN A 9 6.11 11.18 -9.26
CA GLN A 9 6.02 9.71 -9.25
C GLN A 9 4.75 9.22 -8.52
N GLU A 10 3.74 10.06 -8.44
CA GLU A 10 2.46 9.70 -7.87
C GLU A 10 1.78 8.62 -8.73
N TRP A 11 1.02 7.75 -8.06
CA TRP A 11 0.30 6.70 -8.73
C TRP A 11 -0.94 7.21 -9.50
N ASN A 12 -1.24 6.60 -10.63
CA ASN A 12 -2.47 6.85 -11.41
C ASN A 12 -3.52 5.76 -11.16
N LYS A 13 -3.10 4.53 -10.93
CA LYS A 13 -3.95 3.39 -10.62
C LYS A 13 -3.37 2.56 -9.50
N VAL A 14 -4.24 1.99 -8.68
CA VAL A 14 -3.88 1.05 -7.63
C VAL A 14 -4.62 -0.26 -7.85
N VAL A 15 -3.92 -1.36 -7.85
CA VAL A 15 -4.51 -2.71 -7.82
C VAL A 15 -4.43 -3.24 -6.40
N VAL A 16 -5.57 -3.50 -5.78
CA VAL A 16 -5.62 -4.03 -4.41
C VAL A 16 -5.78 -5.53 -4.44
N LEU A 17 -4.72 -6.26 -4.12
CA LEU A 17 -4.75 -7.71 -3.89
C LEU A 17 -5.05 -7.96 -2.41
N SER A 18 -6.26 -8.39 -2.10
CA SER A 18 -6.73 -8.59 -0.73
C SER A 18 -7.31 -10.00 -0.57
N PRO A 19 -7.15 -10.64 0.61
CA PRO A 19 -7.87 -11.87 0.94
C PRO A 19 -9.37 -11.63 1.17
N GLN A 20 -9.79 -10.38 1.29
CA GLN A 20 -11.20 -10.00 1.45
C GLN A 20 -11.95 -10.10 0.12
N LYS A 21 -13.27 -10.31 0.19
CA LYS A 21 -14.12 -10.33 -1.01
C LYS A 21 -14.07 -8.99 -1.75
N LYS A 22 -14.05 -9.04 -3.09
CA LYS A 22 -14.03 -7.84 -3.95
C LYS A 22 -15.06 -6.80 -3.54
N ALA A 23 -16.32 -7.21 -3.32
CA ALA A 23 -17.39 -6.29 -2.95
C ALA A 23 -17.09 -5.54 -1.65
N ARG A 24 -16.44 -6.18 -0.68
CA ARG A 24 -16.04 -5.55 0.57
C ARG A 24 -14.93 -4.53 0.34
N VAL A 25 -13.89 -4.89 -0.40
CA VAL A 25 -12.77 -3.97 -0.71
C VAL A 25 -13.28 -2.75 -1.48
N ALA A 26 -14.13 -2.98 -2.49
CA ALA A 26 -14.73 -1.89 -3.27
C ALA A 26 -15.63 -0.98 -2.42
N GLY A 27 -16.41 -1.55 -1.50
CA GLY A 27 -17.25 -0.79 -0.56
C GLY A 27 -16.40 0.10 0.37
N GLU A 28 -15.32 -0.44 0.92
CA GLU A 28 -14.38 0.32 1.74
C GLU A 28 -13.71 1.45 0.93
N ALA A 29 -13.30 1.16 -0.32
CA ALA A 29 -12.76 2.17 -1.22
C ALA A 29 -13.77 3.30 -1.49
N GLY A 30 -15.02 2.94 -1.77
CA GLY A 30 -16.10 3.91 -2.00
C GLY A 30 -16.38 4.80 -0.80
N THR A 31 -16.18 4.31 0.41
CA THR A 31 -16.44 5.06 1.65
C THR A 31 -15.22 5.86 2.10
N LYS A 32 -14.05 5.20 2.19
CA LYS A 32 -12.86 5.77 2.84
C LYS A 32 -11.91 6.48 1.87
N ALA A 33 -12.01 6.16 0.58
CA ALA A 33 -11.19 6.73 -0.48
C ALA A 33 -12.04 7.17 -1.69
N ALA A 34 -13.23 7.71 -1.44
CA ALA A 34 -14.24 8.03 -2.45
C ALA A 34 -13.69 8.83 -3.64
N LYS A 35 -12.84 9.83 -3.37
CA LYS A 35 -12.24 10.67 -4.42
C LYS A 35 -11.29 9.91 -5.35
N PHE A 36 -10.79 8.75 -4.93
CA PHE A 36 -9.88 7.89 -5.70
C PHE A 36 -10.54 6.57 -6.12
N ALA A 37 -11.81 6.33 -5.76
CA ALA A 37 -12.45 5.03 -5.94
C ALA A 37 -12.41 4.52 -7.39
N LYS A 38 -12.48 5.41 -8.39
CA LYS A 38 -12.36 5.10 -9.83
C LYS A 38 -10.96 4.64 -10.26
N ASP A 39 -9.97 4.92 -9.43
CA ASP A 39 -8.56 4.60 -9.72
C ASP A 39 -8.08 3.40 -8.89
N ILE A 40 -8.98 2.83 -8.05
CA ILE A 40 -8.73 1.64 -7.27
C ILE A 40 -9.35 0.43 -7.97
N VAL A 41 -8.52 -0.46 -8.46
CA VAL A 41 -8.93 -1.68 -9.18
C VAL A 41 -8.80 -2.88 -8.25
N VAL A 42 -9.87 -3.67 -8.15
CA VAL A 42 -9.90 -4.86 -7.31
C VAL A 42 -10.16 -6.08 -8.19
N PRO A 43 -9.24 -7.06 -8.26
CA PRO A 43 -9.44 -8.28 -9.00
C PRO A 43 -10.70 -9.04 -8.55
N ASN A 44 -11.36 -9.74 -9.47
CA ASN A 44 -12.48 -10.61 -9.11
C ASN A 44 -12.06 -11.73 -8.15
N ILE A 45 -10.84 -12.22 -8.32
CA ILE A 45 -10.27 -13.28 -7.50
C ILE A 45 -8.83 -12.92 -7.17
N THR A 46 -8.51 -12.94 -5.88
CA THR A 46 -7.14 -12.95 -5.37
C THR A 46 -6.83 -14.34 -4.82
N ARG A 47 -5.68 -14.89 -5.17
CA ARG A 47 -5.22 -16.21 -4.75
C ARG A 47 -3.84 -16.12 -4.10
N GLY A 48 -3.67 -16.80 -2.97
CA GLY A 48 -2.38 -17.07 -2.36
C GLY A 48 -1.94 -18.50 -2.63
N ARG A 49 -0.70 -18.72 -3.07
CA ARG A 49 -0.10 -20.04 -3.22
C ARG A 49 1.38 -19.99 -2.85
N GLY A 50 1.74 -20.69 -1.79
CA GLY A 50 3.12 -20.62 -1.27
C GLY A 50 3.49 -19.18 -0.89
N ARG A 51 4.50 -18.66 -1.55
CA ARG A 51 4.99 -17.27 -1.35
C ARG A 51 4.44 -16.26 -2.36
N THR A 52 3.42 -16.66 -3.13
CA THR A 52 2.88 -15.82 -4.20
C THR A 52 1.45 -15.42 -3.87
N ILE A 53 1.17 -14.14 -4.03
CA ILE A 53 -0.19 -13.59 -4.05
C ILE A 53 -0.42 -13.07 -5.47
N GLY A 54 -1.53 -13.45 -6.08
CA GLY A 54 -1.83 -13.07 -7.47
C GLY A 54 -3.30 -12.78 -7.68
N GLY A 55 -3.55 -11.94 -8.66
CA GLY A 55 -4.86 -11.61 -9.18
C GLY A 55 -4.73 -11.14 -10.63
N ALA A 56 -5.82 -11.21 -11.38
CA ALA A 56 -5.87 -10.72 -12.75
C ALA A 56 -6.89 -9.60 -12.87
N VAL A 57 -6.52 -8.54 -13.55
CA VAL A 57 -7.40 -7.42 -13.91
C VAL A 57 -7.32 -7.17 -15.42
N PRO A 58 -8.41 -6.75 -16.07
CA PRO A 58 -8.36 -6.31 -17.46
C PRO A 58 -7.44 -5.10 -17.60
N LEU A 59 -6.58 -5.10 -18.61
CA LEU A 59 -5.65 -4.00 -18.86
C LEU A 59 -6.37 -2.66 -19.08
N ALA A 60 -7.55 -2.71 -19.69
CA ALA A 60 -8.42 -1.54 -19.87
C ALA A 60 -8.80 -0.84 -18.55
N GLU A 61 -8.94 -1.59 -17.43
CA GLU A 61 -9.22 -1.00 -16.11
C GLU A 61 -8.03 -0.21 -15.55
N LEU A 62 -6.84 -0.48 -16.06
CA LEU A 62 -5.61 0.24 -15.71
C LEU A 62 -5.36 1.46 -16.62
N GLY A 63 -6.25 1.71 -17.59
CA GLY A 63 -6.14 2.84 -18.51
C GLY A 63 -5.13 2.64 -19.64
N GLY A 64 -4.68 1.40 -19.86
CA GLY A 64 -3.74 1.07 -20.93
C GLY A 64 -4.44 0.73 -22.24
N ASP A 65 -3.77 1.02 -23.33
CA ASP A 65 -4.12 0.66 -24.71
C ASP A 65 -3.58 -0.72 -25.13
N GLY A 66 -3.00 -1.46 -24.18
CA GLY A 66 -2.31 -2.73 -24.40
C GLY A 66 -0.78 -2.60 -24.36
N ASN A 67 -0.24 -1.40 -24.44
CA ASN A 67 1.17 -1.14 -24.28
C ASN A 67 1.47 -0.77 -22.81
N VAL A 68 2.34 -1.55 -22.19
CA VAL A 68 2.81 -1.34 -20.80
C VAL A 68 4.24 -0.81 -20.75
N ASP A 69 4.84 -0.56 -21.90
CA ASP A 69 6.19 0.00 -21.99
C ASP A 69 6.19 1.42 -21.42
N GLY A 70 7.18 1.68 -20.59
CA GLY A 70 7.28 2.98 -19.91
C GLY A 70 6.42 3.11 -18.65
N TRP A 71 5.62 2.11 -18.29
CA TRP A 71 4.97 2.10 -17.00
C TRP A 71 5.98 1.99 -15.87
N SER A 72 5.65 2.64 -14.78
CA SER A 72 6.38 2.53 -13.52
C SER A 72 5.50 1.86 -12.48
N TYR A 73 6.11 1.10 -11.61
CA TYR A 73 5.41 0.27 -10.64
C TYR A 73 5.94 0.52 -9.23
N GLN A 74 5.06 0.42 -8.26
CA GLN A 74 5.43 0.23 -6.88
C GLN A 74 4.53 -0.84 -6.28
N VAL A 75 5.10 -1.76 -5.54
CA VAL A 75 4.36 -2.77 -4.78
C VAL A 75 4.49 -2.43 -3.31
N VAL A 76 3.36 -2.32 -2.63
CA VAL A 76 3.30 -2.02 -1.19
C VAL A 76 2.65 -3.18 -0.48
N MET A 77 3.34 -3.79 0.44
CA MET A 77 2.84 -4.87 1.26
C MET A 77 2.35 -4.36 2.62
N GLN A 78 1.14 -4.76 2.98
CA GLN A 78 0.51 -4.37 4.24
C GLN A 78 -0.10 -5.58 4.95
N SER A 79 -0.24 -5.49 6.26
CA SER A 79 -1.01 -6.46 7.02
C SER A 79 -2.51 -6.29 6.74
N ASN A 80 -3.22 -7.40 6.52
CA ASN A 80 -4.67 -7.36 6.34
C ASN A 80 -5.39 -7.27 7.69
N GLU A 81 -6.42 -6.42 7.73
CA GLU A 81 -7.33 -6.32 8.86
C GLU A 81 -8.75 -6.72 8.46
N GLY A 82 -9.23 -7.78 9.08
CA GLY A 82 -10.60 -8.28 8.86
C GLY A 82 -11.67 -7.43 9.54
N PHE A 83 -11.30 -6.71 10.60
CA PHE A 83 -12.19 -5.84 11.40
C PHE A 83 -11.54 -4.48 11.59
N PRO A 84 -11.38 -3.69 10.52
CA PRO A 84 -10.67 -2.41 10.58
C PRO A 84 -11.43 -1.40 11.42
N ALA A 85 -10.69 -0.47 12.05
CA ALA A 85 -11.29 0.73 12.60
C ALA A 85 -11.92 1.58 11.49
N ALA A 86 -12.75 2.56 11.87
CA ALA A 86 -13.48 3.40 10.92
C ALA A 86 -12.55 4.16 9.94
N THR A 87 -11.32 4.44 10.35
CA THR A 87 -10.31 5.15 9.56
C THR A 87 -9.40 4.25 8.74
N ASP A 88 -9.39 2.94 9.01
CA ASP A 88 -8.44 2.01 8.39
C ASP A 88 -9.05 1.37 7.14
N PHE A 89 -8.27 1.29 6.08
CA PHE A 89 -8.69 0.69 4.83
C PHE A 89 -8.32 -0.80 4.77
N LEU A 90 -9.03 -1.65 5.52
CA LEU A 90 -8.80 -3.11 5.57
C LEU A 90 -7.33 -3.51 5.82
N THR A 91 -6.55 -2.59 6.33
CA THR A 91 -5.15 -2.77 6.65
C THR A 91 -4.93 -2.53 8.13
N ARG A 92 -4.00 -3.26 8.69
CA ARG A 92 -3.60 -3.09 10.06
C ARG A 92 -2.43 -2.12 10.12
N LYS A 93 -2.45 -1.23 11.09
CA LYS A 93 -1.30 -0.40 11.40
C LYS A 93 -0.11 -1.28 11.79
N VAL A 94 1.08 -0.88 11.42
CA VAL A 94 2.31 -1.33 12.07
C VAL A 94 2.28 -0.70 13.45
N ASN A 95 2.40 -1.48 14.49
CA ASN A 95 2.12 -1.02 15.83
C ASN A 95 3.36 -0.91 16.70
N GLU A 96 3.24 -0.01 17.68
CA GLU A 96 4.20 0.17 18.77
C GLU A 96 4.36 -1.09 19.65
N TYR A 97 3.36 -1.96 19.68
CA TYR A 97 3.36 -3.13 20.54
C TYR A 97 3.54 -4.41 19.73
N GLU A 98 4.44 -5.26 20.17
CA GLU A 98 4.47 -6.64 19.70
C GLU A 98 3.12 -7.30 19.95
N GLY A 99 2.62 -8.00 18.95
CA GLY A 99 1.37 -8.71 19.03
C GLY A 99 1.36 -9.93 18.13
N GLN A 100 0.66 -10.97 18.57
CA GLN A 100 0.54 -12.25 17.86
C GLN A 100 0.10 -12.09 16.39
N HIS A 101 -0.57 -11.00 16.04
CA HIS A 101 -1.11 -10.74 14.71
C HIS A 101 -0.67 -9.38 14.15
N ARG A 102 0.44 -8.84 14.61
CA ARG A 102 0.92 -7.51 14.24
C ARG A 102 2.38 -7.56 13.85
N PHE A 103 2.75 -6.73 12.91
CA PHE A 103 4.12 -6.52 12.50
C PHE A 103 4.60 -5.17 12.98
N GLY A 104 5.88 -5.08 13.23
CA GLY A 104 6.50 -3.86 13.74
C GLY A 104 6.58 -3.86 15.25
N GLY A 105 7.27 -2.93 15.77
CA GLY A 105 7.48 -2.70 17.20
C GLY A 105 8.38 -1.49 17.35
N GLY A 106 7.96 -0.55 18.12
CA GLY A 106 8.65 0.67 18.45
C GLY A 106 7.73 1.54 19.27
N ASN A 107 8.29 2.39 20.12
CA ASN A 107 7.56 3.36 20.91
C ASN A 107 7.69 4.76 20.31
N ASP A 108 7.58 4.86 19.00
CA ASP A 108 7.76 6.10 18.26
C ASP A 108 6.44 6.77 17.87
N GLY A 109 5.35 6.32 18.46
CA GLY A 109 4.02 6.84 18.17
C GLY A 109 3.51 6.35 16.81
N ASP A 110 2.54 7.04 16.27
CA ASP A 110 1.81 6.68 15.06
C ASP A 110 2.41 7.32 13.79
N CYS A 111 3.70 7.66 13.81
CA CYS A 111 4.37 8.37 12.71
C CYS A 111 5.10 7.44 11.74
N ASP A 112 5.32 6.18 12.09
CA ASP A 112 5.93 5.18 11.25
C ASP A 112 5.09 4.86 10.01
N PRO A 113 5.70 4.41 8.91
CA PRO A 113 4.97 3.96 7.75
C PRO A 113 4.22 2.65 8.06
N HIS A 114 2.91 2.62 7.86
CA HIS A 114 2.11 1.39 8.04
C HIS A 114 2.27 0.45 6.84
N VAL A 115 3.50 0.13 6.51
CA VAL A 115 3.92 -0.64 5.35
C VAL A 115 4.98 -1.64 5.81
N MET A 116 4.81 -2.91 5.44
CA MET A 116 5.71 -3.99 5.81
C MET A 116 6.87 -4.12 4.84
N ASP A 117 6.60 -3.92 3.55
CA ASP A 117 7.55 -4.13 2.47
C ASP A 117 7.17 -3.31 1.24
N VAL A 118 8.16 -2.93 0.44
CA VAL A 118 7.99 -2.22 -0.83
C VAL A 118 8.92 -2.78 -1.90
N LEU A 119 8.56 -2.60 -3.17
CA LEU A 119 9.37 -3.07 -4.27
C LEU A 119 10.69 -2.28 -4.36
N ASP A 120 11.80 -2.97 -4.23
CA ASP A 120 13.14 -2.44 -4.48
C ASP A 120 13.42 -2.27 -5.98
N GLY A 121 14.18 -1.25 -6.31
CA GLY A 121 14.69 -0.99 -7.66
C GLY A 121 16.16 -0.54 -7.62
N PRO A 122 16.78 -0.36 -8.80
CA PRO A 122 18.17 0.09 -8.88
C PRO A 122 18.41 1.40 -8.12
N ASP A 123 17.49 2.35 -8.26
CA ASP A 123 17.56 3.68 -7.66
C ASP A 123 16.54 3.90 -6.52
N ALA A 124 15.97 2.82 -5.99
CA ALA A 124 14.87 2.86 -5.02
C ALA A 124 15.02 1.73 -4.00
N LYS A 125 15.93 1.90 -3.04
CA LYS A 125 16.15 0.90 -1.98
C LYS A 125 15.06 0.99 -0.91
N GLN A 126 14.53 -0.14 -0.49
CA GLN A 126 13.50 -0.24 0.53
C GLN A 126 13.88 0.52 1.81
N SER A 127 15.10 0.32 2.31
CA SER A 127 15.57 0.97 3.52
C SER A 127 15.59 2.50 3.43
N GLU A 128 15.82 3.05 2.23
CA GLU A 128 15.78 4.49 1.98
C GLU A 128 14.34 5.00 1.85
N MET A 129 13.50 4.25 1.13
CA MET A 129 12.11 4.60 0.89
C MET A 129 11.24 4.55 2.15
N LEU A 130 11.49 3.59 3.02
CA LEU A 130 10.78 3.44 4.30
C LEU A 130 11.41 4.22 5.45
N ALA A 131 12.53 4.92 5.21
CA ALA A 131 13.16 5.73 6.25
C ALA A 131 12.28 6.92 6.65
N TYR A 132 12.00 7.01 7.93
CA TYR A 132 11.19 8.06 8.55
C TYR A 132 11.86 8.59 9.82
N THR A 133 11.33 9.66 10.38
CA THR A 133 11.78 10.20 11.67
C THR A 133 10.58 10.81 12.37
N CYS A 134 10.42 10.51 13.65
CA CYS A 134 9.38 11.05 14.51
C CYS A 134 9.94 12.15 15.41
N ALA A 135 9.16 13.17 15.63
CA ALA A 135 9.39 14.11 16.73
C ALA A 135 8.93 13.51 18.07
N PRO A 136 9.35 14.06 19.21
CA PRO A 136 8.90 13.59 20.52
C PRO A 136 7.38 13.68 20.74
N ASP A 137 6.68 14.48 19.96
CA ASP A 137 5.21 14.59 19.99
C ASP A 137 4.51 13.55 19.10
N GLY A 138 5.24 12.58 18.56
CA GLY A 138 4.72 11.51 17.70
C GLY A 138 4.43 11.92 16.26
N LYS A 139 4.75 13.14 15.85
CA LYS A 139 4.57 13.60 14.48
C LYS A 139 5.78 13.29 13.61
N ALA A 140 5.53 12.91 12.35
CA ALA A 140 6.61 12.69 11.41
C ALA A 140 7.33 14.00 11.05
N THR A 141 8.62 14.07 11.33
CA THR A 141 9.52 15.13 10.81
C THR A 141 10.08 14.73 9.45
N LYS A 142 10.20 13.45 9.19
CA LYS A 142 10.50 12.87 7.89
C LYS A 142 9.48 11.75 7.60
N THR A 143 8.74 11.87 6.52
CA THR A 143 7.81 10.84 6.06
C THR A 143 8.50 9.91 5.07
N ALA A 144 8.25 8.60 5.19
CA ALA A 144 8.67 7.61 4.21
C ALA A 144 8.23 8.01 2.80
N THR A 145 9.15 7.94 1.84
CA THR A 145 8.94 8.46 0.49
C THR A 145 9.24 7.39 -0.54
N LEU A 146 8.20 6.88 -1.17
CA LEU A 146 8.31 5.83 -2.17
C LEU A 146 8.71 6.40 -3.53
N LYS A 147 9.50 5.62 -4.26
CA LYS A 147 9.82 5.84 -5.66
C LYS A 147 9.19 4.76 -6.52
N MET A 148 8.78 5.12 -7.71
CA MET A 148 8.34 4.13 -8.70
C MET A 148 9.55 3.42 -9.31
N VAL A 149 9.40 2.12 -9.55
CA VAL A 149 10.38 1.30 -10.24
C VAL A 149 9.95 1.19 -11.71
N LYS A 150 10.85 1.50 -12.63
CA LYS A 150 10.66 1.29 -14.07
C LYS A 150 11.06 -0.14 -14.43
N LYS A 151 10.33 -0.70 -15.39
CA LYS A 151 10.69 -1.97 -16.01
C LYS A 151 11.92 -1.80 -16.89
#